data_dfcd96fb610046be52aafe54cff1a719
#
_entry.id   dfcd96fb610046be52aafe54cff1a719
#
_cell.length_a   1.000
_cell.length_b   1.000
_cell.length_c   1.000
_cell.angle_alpha   90.00
_cell.angle_beta   90.00
_cell.angle_gamma   90.00
#
_symmetry.space_group_name_H-M   'P 1'
#
loop_
_entity.id
_entity.type
_entity.pdbx_description
1 polymer ?
#
loop_
_entity_poly.entity_id
_entity_poly.type
_entity_poly.pdbx_seq_one_letter_code
_entity_poly.pdbx_strand_id
1 'polypeptide(L)'
;GEPAAAIELPDGQIVTGRTTALFGASSAAMLNALKTLAGIDDAIKLISPTVIVPIQTLKTDYMQSRNPRLHTDEMLVALAISAATDENAMRAMQQLDALNRCDAHSTVILSNVDDSVFKRLGVNITCEPTYENNNLYHK
;
A
#
# COMPACT_ATOMS: atom_id res chain seq x y z
N GLY A 1 -10.88 2.47 16.35
CA GLY A 1 -10.03 1.40 15.95
C GLY A 1 -8.88 1.84 15.05
N GLU A 2 -8.00 0.92 14.80
CA GLU A 2 -6.89 1.17 13.90
C GLU A 2 -7.39 1.30 12.45
N PRO A 3 -6.73 2.14 11.64
CA PRO A 3 -7.03 2.21 10.22
C PRO A 3 -6.86 0.86 9.53
N ALA A 4 -7.78 0.56 8.65
CA ALA A 4 -7.75 -0.64 7.83
C ALA A 4 -8.28 -0.35 6.43
N ALA A 5 -7.88 -1.16 5.48
CA ALA A 5 -8.39 -1.13 4.13
C ALA A 5 -8.66 -2.56 3.64
N ALA A 6 -9.60 -2.69 2.71
CA ALA A 6 -9.95 -3.97 2.12
C ALA A 6 -10.03 -3.82 0.60
N ILE A 7 -9.65 -4.87 -0.11
CA ILE A 7 -9.74 -4.94 -1.57
C ILE A 7 -10.43 -6.26 -1.93
N GLU A 8 -11.46 -6.18 -2.75
CA GLU A 8 -12.11 -7.38 -3.31
C GLU A 8 -11.42 -7.74 -4.62
N LEU A 9 -10.83 -8.93 -4.64
CA LEU A 9 -10.13 -9.45 -5.82
C LEU A 9 -11.12 -9.96 -6.88
N PRO A 10 -10.67 -10.18 -8.14
CA PRO A 10 -11.56 -10.62 -9.21
C PRO A 10 -12.34 -11.90 -8.91
N ASP A 11 -11.80 -12.80 -8.09
CA ASP A 11 -12.48 -14.05 -7.69
C ASP A 11 -13.43 -13.88 -6.51
N GLY A 12 -13.60 -12.65 -6.00
CA GLY A 12 -14.46 -12.34 -4.86
C GLY A 12 -13.77 -12.44 -3.49
N GLN A 13 -12.52 -12.89 -3.44
CA GLN A 13 -11.78 -12.94 -2.19
C GLN A 13 -11.50 -11.52 -1.67
N ILE A 14 -11.70 -11.31 -0.36
CA ILE A 14 -11.41 -10.03 0.29
C ILE A 14 -10.05 -10.10 0.93
N VAL A 15 -9.18 -9.16 0.57
CA VAL A 15 -7.85 -9.01 1.16
C VAL A 15 -7.83 -7.73 1.98
N THR A 16 -7.26 -7.79 3.17
CA THR A 16 -7.22 -6.65 4.08
C THR A 16 -5.79 -6.22 4.39
N GLY A 17 -5.67 -4.99 4.86
CA GLY A 17 -4.41 -4.44 5.35
C GLY A 17 -4.65 -3.50 6.51
N ARG A 18 -3.69 -3.45 7.44
CA ARG A 18 -3.68 -2.55 8.59
C ARG A 18 -2.43 -1.70 8.56
N THR A 19 -2.48 -0.57 9.23
CA THR A 19 -1.30 0.26 9.45
C THR A 19 -0.22 -0.53 10.21
N THR A 20 1.00 -0.46 9.70
CA THR A 20 2.19 -1.04 10.34
C THR A 20 3.22 0.05 10.54
N ALA A 21 4.37 -0.29 11.13
CA ALA A 21 5.50 0.64 11.25
C ALA A 21 6.07 1.03 9.88
N LEU A 22 5.85 0.21 8.85
CA LEU A 22 6.44 0.38 7.52
C LEU A 22 5.45 0.99 6.52
N PHE A 23 4.17 0.62 6.61
CA PHE A 23 3.16 0.94 5.60
C PHE A 23 1.89 1.49 6.21
N GLY A 24 1.27 2.46 5.54
CA GLY A 24 -0.12 2.81 5.81
C GLY A 24 -1.06 1.66 5.44
N ALA A 25 -2.29 1.69 5.95
CA ALA A 25 -3.25 0.60 5.76
C ALA A 25 -3.54 0.33 4.28
N SER A 26 -3.66 1.37 3.46
CA SER A 26 -3.90 1.24 2.02
C SER A 26 -2.74 0.56 1.30
N SER A 27 -1.50 0.92 1.66
CA SER A 27 -0.30 0.28 1.11
C SER A 27 -0.22 -1.18 1.51
N ALA A 28 -0.51 -1.48 2.78
CA ALA A 28 -0.51 -2.85 3.28
C ALA A 28 -1.56 -3.71 2.56
N ALA A 29 -2.78 -3.18 2.39
CA ALA A 29 -3.85 -3.89 1.68
C ALA A 29 -3.46 -4.15 0.22
N MET A 30 -2.92 -3.15 -0.46
CA MET A 30 -2.49 -3.28 -1.86
C MET A 30 -1.40 -4.33 -2.00
N LEU A 31 -0.39 -4.30 -1.14
CA LEU A 31 0.71 -5.27 -1.18
C LEU A 31 0.20 -6.69 -0.91
N ASN A 32 -0.68 -6.85 0.08
CA ASN A 32 -1.30 -8.14 0.38
C ASN A 32 -2.15 -8.65 -0.80
N ALA A 33 -2.85 -7.77 -1.49
CA ALA A 33 -3.62 -8.14 -2.68
C ALA A 33 -2.70 -8.67 -3.79
N LEU A 34 -1.58 -8.00 -4.05
CA LEU A 34 -0.61 -8.43 -5.05
C LEU A 34 0.01 -9.79 -4.69
N LYS A 35 0.33 -10.00 -3.41
CA LYS A 35 0.84 -11.29 -2.92
C LYS A 35 -0.18 -12.40 -3.15
N THR A 36 -1.42 -12.16 -2.79
CA THR A 36 -2.50 -13.14 -2.96
C THR A 36 -2.71 -13.49 -4.42
N LEU A 37 -2.76 -12.48 -5.29
CA LEU A 37 -2.91 -12.68 -6.73
C LEU A 37 -1.74 -13.46 -7.34
N ALA A 38 -0.53 -13.26 -6.84
CA ALA A 38 0.66 -13.96 -7.31
C ALA A 38 0.84 -15.35 -6.67
N GLY A 39 -0.01 -15.73 -5.70
CA GLY A 39 0.12 -17.00 -4.99
C GLY A 39 1.34 -17.06 -4.09
N ILE A 40 1.77 -15.92 -3.54
CA ILE A 40 2.93 -15.81 -2.66
C ILE A 40 2.47 -15.94 -1.22
N ASP A 41 3.17 -16.79 -0.45
CA ASP A 41 2.90 -17.00 0.97
C ASP A 41 2.97 -15.67 1.74
N ASP A 42 2.03 -15.49 2.65
CA ASP A 42 1.91 -14.26 3.44
C ASP A 42 3.17 -13.98 4.29
N ALA A 43 3.88 -15.01 4.70
CA ALA A 43 5.11 -14.86 5.49
C ALA A 43 6.29 -14.31 4.68
N ILE A 44 6.23 -14.34 3.35
CA ILE A 44 7.31 -13.84 2.50
C ILE A 44 7.27 -12.32 2.44
N LYS A 45 8.38 -11.68 2.78
CA LYS A 45 8.54 -10.23 2.66
C LYS A 45 9.02 -9.89 1.26
N LEU A 46 8.21 -9.10 0.54
CA LEU A 46 8.53 -8.70 -0.83
C LEU A 46 9.52 -7.53 -0.89
N ILE A 47 9.48 -6.68 0.11
CA ILE A 47 10.30 -5.46 0.15
C ILE A 47 11.18 -5.52 1.38
N SER A 48 12.49 -5.52 1.17
CA SER A 48 13.46 -5.56 2.26
C SER A 48 13.44 -4.28 3.09
N PRO A 49 13.62 -4.36 4.42
CA PRO A 49 13.86 -3.17 5.25
C PRO A 49 15.02 -2.31 4.75
N THR A 50 16.01 -2.89 4.08
CA THR A 50 17.13 -2.12 3.51
C THR A 50 16.68 -1.17 2.40
N VAL A 51 15.53 -1.41 1.77
CA VAL A 51 14.91 -0.50 0.80
C VAL A 51 13.99 0.49 1.51
N ILE A 52 13.21 0.02 2.50
CA ILE A 52 12.18 0.84 3.16
C ILE A 52 12.80 1.89 4.08
N VAL A 53 13.78 1.50 4.90
CA VAL A 53 14.35 2.39 5.93
C VAL A 53 14.95 3.67 5.33
N PRO A 54 15.73 3.64 4.24
CA PRO A 54 16.21 4.87 3.62
C PRO A 54 15.09 5.80 3.14
N ILE A 55 13.98 5.25 2.68
CA ILE A 55 12.82 6.04 2.27
C ILE A 55 12.20 6.74 3.49
N GLN A 56 12.05 6.02 4.59
CA GLN A 56 11.54 6.60 5.84
C GLN A 56 12.47 7.70 6.36
N THR A 57 13.77 7.48 6.31
CA THR A 57 14.77 8.47 6.71
C THR A 57 14.67 9.72 5.84
N LEU A 58 14.54 9.56 4.52
CA LEU A 58 14.33 10.69 3.62
C LEU A 58 13.10 11.49 4.01
N LYS A 59 11.99 10.81 4.28
CA LYS A 59 10.72 11.46 4.63
C LYS A 59 10.81 12.23 5.94
N THR A 60 11.35 11.62 6.97
CA THR A 60 11.32 12.19 8.33
C THR A 60 12.48 13.14 8.59
N ASP A 61 13.70 12.74 8.25
CA ASP A 61 14.91 13.48 8.64
C ASP A 61 15.23 14.61 7.65
N TYR A 62 15.00 14.39 6.34
CA TYR A 62 15.33 15.38 5.34
C TYR A 62 14.15 16.22 4.89
N MET A 63 12.96 15.64 4.81
CA MET A 63 11.77 16.34 4.32
C MET A 63 10.80 16.75 5.44
N GLN A 64 11.15 16.51 6.68
CA GLN A 64 10.37 16.87 7.87
C GLN A 64 8.95 16.31 7.89
N SER A 65 8.69 15.19 7.26
CA SER A 65 7.41 14.53 7.36
C SER A 65 7.24 13.93 8.77
N ARG A 66 6.02 14.00 9.30
CA ARG A 66 5.68 13.33 10.56
C ARG A 66 5.25 11.90 10.36
N ASN A 67 5.01 11.50 9.11
CA ASN A 67 4.55 10.16 8.78
C ASN A 67 5.68 9.35 8.13
N PRO A 68 6.31 8.41 8.88
CA PRO A 68 7.37 7.57 8.33
C PRO A 68 6.85 6.46 7.44
N ARG A 69 5.55 6.13 7.53
CA ARG A 69 4.98 5.02 6.79
C ARG A 69 4.92 5.32 5.30
N LEU A 70 5.16 4.30 4.48
CA LEU A 70 5.09 4.46 3.03
C LEU A 70 3.64 4.53 2.58
N HIS A 71 3.33 5.55 1.78
CA HIS A 71 2.09 5.63 1.00
C HIS A 71 2.14 4.64 -0.16
N THR A 72 1.02 4.48 -0.85
CA THR A 72 0.92 3.51 -1.95
C THR A 72 1.93 3.75 -3.06
N ASP A 73 2.16 5.01 -3.45
CA ASP A 73 3.14 5.33 -4.49
C ASP A 73 4.57 4.97 -4.06
N GLU A 74 4.92 5.28 -2.82
CA GLU A 74 6.23 4.98 -2.25
C GLU A 74 6.43 3.47 -2.12
N MET A 75 5.40 2.74 -1.70
CA MET A 75 5.43 1.28 -1.62
C MET A 75 5.64 0.67 -3.00
N LEU A 76 4.94 1.17 -4.04
CA LEU A 76 5.08 0.64 -5.39
C LEU A 76 6.47 0.92 -5.98
N VAL A 77 7.06 2.07 -5.70
CA VAL A 77 8.44 2.37 -6.10
C VAL A 77 9.40 1.39 -5.41
N ALA A 78 9.21 1.17 -4.09
CA ALA A 78 10.04 0.22 -3.34
C ALA A 78 9.89 -1.20 -3.87
N LEU A 79 8.67 -1.60 -4.23
CA LEU A 79 8.39 -2.90 -4.86
C LEU A 79 9.11 -3.02 -6.20
N ALA A 80 9.06 -1.98 -7.04
CA ALA A 80 9.72 -1.97 -8.34
C ALA A 80 11.25 -2.10 -8.20
N ILE A 81 11.83 -1.42 -7.22
CA ILE A 81 13.26 -1.55 -6.92
C ILE A 81 13.59 -2.99 -6.50
N SER A 82 12.78 -3.56 -5.62
CA SER A 82 12.95 -4.94 -5.15
C SER A 82 12.80 -5.96 -6.28
N ALA A 83 11.91 -5.70 -7.22
CA ALA A 83 11.65 -6.59 -8.36
C ALA A 83 12.86 -6.73 -9.29
N ALA A 84 13.80 -5.79 -9.25
CA ALA A 84 15.03 -5.87 -10.05
C ALA A 84 15.90 -7.06 -9.67
N THR A 85 15.83 -7.53 -8.42
CA THR A 85 16.68 -8.60 -7.88
C THR A 85 15.92 -9.70 -7.16
N ASP A 86 14.60 -9.59 -7.04
CA ASP A 86 13.77 -10.56 -6.32
C ASP A 86 12.62 -11.02 -7.21
N GLU A 87 12.59 -12.33 -7.48
CA GLU A 87 11.58 -12.92 -8.34
C GLU A 87 10.16 -12.81 -7.76
N ASN A 88 10.01 -12.94 -6.45
CA ASN A 88 8.69 -12.81 -5.80
C ASN A 88 8.16 -11.38 -5.92
N ALA A 89 9.02 -10.38 -5.72
CA ALA A 89 8.64 -8.99 -5.90
C ALA A 89 8.23 -8.71 -7.36
N MET A 90 8.96 -9.29 -8.33
CA MET A 90 8.59 -9.17 -9.74
C MET A 90 7.23 -9.81 -10.03
N ARG A 91 6.98 -11.00 -9.51
CA ARG A 91 5.70 -11.70 -9.69
C ARG A 91 4.54 -10.90 -9.09
N ALA A 92 4.75 -10.33 -7.92
CA ALA A 92 3.74 -9.47 -7.29
C ALA A 92 3.46 -8.22 -8.14
N MET A 93 4.50 -7.55 -8.61
CA MET A 93 4.37 -6.36 -9.44
C MET A 93 3.61 -6.65 -10.74
N GLN A 94 3.81 -7.81 -11.33
CA GLN A 94 3.11 -8.24 -12.54
C GLN A 94 1.60 -8.39 -12.35
N GLN A 95 1.11 -8.45 -11.11
CA GLN A 95 -0.31 -8.56 -10.81
C GLN A 95 -1.03 -7.22 -10.75
N LEU A 96 -0.35 -6.10 -10.93
CA LEU A 96 -0.96 -4.77 -10.83
C LEU A 96 -2.16 -4.59 -11.76
N ASP A 97 -2.08 -5.11 -12.98
CA ASP A 97 -3.19 -4.98 -13.93
C ASP A 97 -4.45 -5.74 -13.48
N ALA A 98 -4.30 -6.76 -12.65
CA ALA A 98 -5.45 -7.52 -12.12
C ALA A 98 -6.26 -6.72 -11.11
N LEU A 99 -5.74 -5.61 -10.60
CA LEU A 99 -6.48 -4.73 -9.70
C LEU A 99 -7.51 -3.86 -10.43
N ASN A 100 -7.42 -3.75 -11.75
CA ASN A 100 -8.36 -2.96 -12.52
C ASN A 100 -9.80 -3.46 -12.30
N ARG A 101 -10.69 -2.52 -11.97
CA ARG A 101 -12.11 -2.76 -11.66
C ARG A 101 -12.37 -3.45 -10.32
N CYS A 102 -11.35 -3.73 -9.52
CA CYS A 102 -11.56 -4.20 -8.15
C CYS A 102 -12.17 -3.09 -7.31
N ASP A 103 -13.00 -3.49 -6.35
CA ASP A 103 -13.56 -2.56 -5.35
C ASP A 103 -12.66 -2.57 -4.12
N ALA A 104 -12.49 -1.40 -3.52
CA ALA A 104 -11.71 -1.25 -2.29
C ALA A 104 -12.39 -0.25 -1.36
N HIS A 105 -12.12 -0.39 -0.06
CA HIS A 105 -12.66 0.49 0.96
C HIS A 105 -11.65 0.73 2.06
N SER A 106 -11.56 1.99 2.51
CA SER A 106 -10.73 2.41 3.65
C SER A 106 -11.61 2.86 4.80
N THR A 107 -11.23 2.51 6.02
CA THR A 107 -11.93 2.97 7.23
C THR A 107 -11.64 4.41 7.59
N VAL A 108 -10.68 5.06 6.91
CA VAL A 108 -10.33 6.46 7.11
C VAL A 108 -10.25 7.19 5.78
N ILE A 109 -10.32 8.52 5.83
CA ILE A 109 -10.13 9.36 4.65
C ILE A 109 -8.73 9.10 4.08
N LEU A 110 -8.68 8.87 2.78
CA LEU A 110 -7.42 8.65 2.07
C LEU A 110 -6.67 9.97 1.85
N SER A 111 -5.36 9.90 1.86
CA SER A 111 -4.54 10.98 1.33
C SER A 111 -4.81 11.14 -0.18
N ASN A 112 -4.54 12.33 -0.71
CA ASN A 112 -4.68 12.57 -2.15
C ASN A 112 -3.81 11.63 -2.96
N VAL A 113 -2.62 11.29 -2.45
CA VAL A 113 -1.69 10.37 -3.11
C VAL A 113 -2.31 8.98 -3.22
N ASP A 114 -2.81 8.43 -2.11
CA ASP A 114 -3.38 7.09 -2.12
C ASP A 114 -4.63 7.01 -3.00
N ASP A 115 -5.52 8.00 -2.90
CA ASP A 115 -6.69 8.09 -3.75
C ASP A 115 -6.31 8.09 -5.23
N SER A 116 -5.31 8.89 -5.60
CA SER A 116 -4.81 8.97 -6.97
C SER A 116 -4.24 7.65 -7.46
N VAL A 117 -3.45 6.96 -6.65
CA VAL A 117 -2.84 5.68 -7.04
C VAL A 117 -3.91 4.62 -7.30
N PHE A 118 -4.88 4.46 -6.38
CA PHE A 118 -5.97 3.51 -6.60
C PHE A 118 -6.71 3.80 -7.90
N LYS A 119 -7.05 5.05 -8.16
CA LYS A 119 -7.77 5.45 -9.37
C LYS A 119 -6.96 5.18 -10.64
N ARG A 120 -5.65 5.46 -10.61
CA ARG A 120 -4.77 5.18 -11.74
C ARG A 120 -4.65 3.70 -12.05
N LEU A 121 -4.77 2.85 -11.03
CA LEU A 121 -4.79 1.40 -11.20
C LEU A 121 -6.17 0.87 -11.59
N GLY A 122 -7.16 1.73 -11.68
CA GLY A 122 -8.52 1.36 -12.06
C GLY A 122 -9.33 0.75 -10.92
N VAL A 123 -8.90 0.95 -9.68
CA VAL A 123 -9.59 0.46 -8.48
C VAL A 123 -10.70 1.44 -8.11
N ASN A 124 -11.89 0.91 -7.82
CA ASN A 124 -13.03 1.68 -7.32
C ASN A 124 -12.85 1.82 -5.81
N ILE A 125 -12.26 2.93 -5.38
CA ILE A 125 -11.94 3.16 -3.96
C ILE A 125 -12.98 4.04 -3.31
N THR A 126 -13.44 3.62 -2.13
CA THR A 126 -14.28 4.41 -1.23
C THR A 126 -13.63 4.51 0.15
N CYS A 127 -14.04 5.47 0.95
CA CYS A 127 -13.53 5.60 2.32
C CYS A 127 -14.59 6.17 3.24
N GLU A 128 -14.42 5.89 4.55
CA GLU A 128 -15.25 6.52 5.58
C GLU A 128 -14.80 7.98 5.76
N PRO A 129 -15.71 8.89 6.13
CA PRO A 129 -15.38 10.30 6.33
C PRO A 129 -14.75 10.54 7.71
N THR A 130 -13.72 9.77 8.06
CA THR A 130 -13.06 9.81 9.38
C THR A 130 -11.56 9.94 9.18
N TYR A 131 -10.95 10.93 9.84
CA TYR A 131 -9.50 11.08 9.80
C TYR A 131 -8.82 10.07 10.71
N GLU A 132 -7.70 9.54 10.24
CA GLU A 132 -6.84 8.67 11.04
C GLU A 132 -6.21 9.46 12.19
N ASN A 133 -5.60 10.60 11.84
CA ASN A 133 -4.94 11.51 12.78
C ASN A 133 -4.78 12.85 12.10
N ASN A 134 -5.26 13.93 12.77
CA ASN A 134 -5.23 15.27 12.19
C ASN A 134 -3.80 15.71 11.80
N ASN A 135 -2.80 15.30 12.57
CA ASN A 135 -1.41 15.69 12.31
C ASN A 135 -0.84 15.08 11.02
N LEU A 136 -1.38 13.96 10.55
CA LEU A 136 -0.91 13.29 9.34
C LEU A 136 -1.44 13.96 8.06
N TYR A 137 -2.54 14.70 8.16
CA TYR A 137 -3.22 15.29 7.00
C TYR A 137 -2.91 16.77 6.79
N HIS A 138 -2.28 17.41 7.75
CA HIS A 138 -1.98 18.85 7.73
C HIS A 138 -0.50 19.13 7.51
N LYS A 139 0.09 18.48 6.57
CA LYS A 139 1.51 18.57 6.31
C LYS A 139 1.84 19.44 5.15
#